data_403cb4a78e7ad1b70ff21e0338ec8e09
#
_entry.id   403cb4a78e7ad1b70ff21e0338ec8e09
#
_cell.length_a   1.000
_cell.length_b   1.000
_cell.length_c   1.000
_cell.angle_alpha   90.00
_cell.angle_beta   90.00
_cell.angle_gamma   90.00
#
_symmetry.space_group_name_H-M   'P 1'
#
loop_
_entity.id
_entity.type
_entity.pdbx_description
1 polymer ?
#
loop_
_entity_poly.entity_id
_entity_poly.type
_entity_poly.pdbx_seq_one_letter_code
_entity_poly.pdbx_strand_id
1 'polypeptide(L)'
;PVDEFGFNTRRFFVDEIAEDIQRLRNLDLDRQQNQVNRVMARLEYRLTKSYLRYVAGQRFGYMNPNFVLNRLDTVAPNPYDTIKRPVRFRGLFDVKMEHPDDSFFTQAMERIGMGTDSLTAFLKSVQPENPFYRVFKEKLNRGGLSKGERDRVLVNMERSRWRQKDNIWNHQKYVVVNIPAYQLMAVDGQDTLTMRIGCGSLKTKTPLLNSHIKRMDINPKWFVPRSIILHDMARHAGNPGYFLARNYYVRDVKTGEEVDLHRVTRAMLVSGAYGVVQRGGKGNALGRIIFRFDNNFSVYLHDTSSRGVFEREERGVSHGCIR
;
A
#
# COMPACT_ATOMS: atom_id res chain seq x y z
N PRO A 1 26.54 12.01 -12.18
CA PRO A 1 25.60 13.09 -12.53
C PRO A 1 24.23 12.80 -11.96
N VAL A 2 23.60 13.83 -11.39
CA VAL A 2 22.32 13.74 -10.68
C VAL A 2 21.18 13.30 -11.59
N ASP A 3 21.27 13.65 -12.87
CA ASP A 3 20.27 13.32 -13.89
C ASP A 3 20.14 11.84 -14.20
N GLU A 4 21.21 11.05 -14.07
CA GLU A 4 21.21 9.60 -14.26
C GLU A 4 20.28 8.86 -13.28
N PHE A 5 20.05 9.48 -12.11
CA PHE A 5 19.19 8.95 -11.08
C PHE A 5 17.78 9.55 -11.11
N GLY A 6 17.52 10.46 -12.06
CA GLY A 6 16.25 11.16 -12.18
C GLY A 6 15.98 12.17 -11.07
N PHE A 7 17.02 12.73 -10.46
CA PHE A 7 16.89 13.68 -9.37
C PHE A 7 16.73 15.11 -9.87
N ASN A 8 16.05 15.93 -9.06
CA ASN A 8 16.06 17.37 -9.24
C ASN A 8 17.35 17.95 -8.63
N THR A 9 18.23 18.52 -9.48
CA THR A 9 19.53 19.09 -9.11
C THR A 9 19.43 20.13 -7.99
N ARG A 10 18.38 20.98 -8.03
CA ARG A 10 18.13 22.00 -6.99
C ARG A 10 17.96 21.44 -5.58
N ARG A 11 17.42 20.23 -5.45
CA ARG A 11 17.22 19.58 -4.14
C ARG A 11 18.52 19.02 -3.55
N PHE A 12 19.58 18.96 -4.35
CA PHE A 12 20.93 18.51 -3.98
C PHE A 12 21.94 19.64 -4.00
N PHE A 13 21.50 20.89 -4.15
CA PHE A 13 22.36 22.08 -4.15
C PHE A 13 23.54 21.98 -5.13
N VAL A 14 23.36 21.32 -6.29
CA VAL A 14 24.46 20.96 -7.19
C VAL A 14 25.16 22.22 -7.70
N ASP A 15 24.38 23.21 -8.15
CA ASP A 15 24.90 24.46 -8.70
C ASP A 15 25.59 25.31 -7.60
N GLU A 16 24.92 25.42 -6.44
CA GLU A 16 25.45 26.19 -5.31
C GLU A 16 26.68 25.56 -4.67
N ILE A 17 26.80 24.23 -4.69
CA ILE A 17 28.01 23.53 -4.24
C ILE A 17 29.14 23.79 -5.24
N ALA A 18 28.88 23.70 -6.54
CA ALA A 18 29.87 23.96 -7.59
C ALA A 18 30.37 25.41 -7.52
N GLU A 19 29.47 26.37 -7.34
CA GLU A 19 29.80 27.79 -7.17
C GLU A 19 30.71 28.03 -5.96
N ASP A 20 30.36 27.48 -4.79
CA ASP A 20 31.17 27.64 -3.58
C ASP A 20 32.56 26.98 -3.70
N ILE A 21 32.66 25.82 -4.35
CA ILE A 21 33.95 25.18 -4.66
C ILE A 21 34.78 26.06 -5.57
N GLN A 22 34.18 26.62 -6.64
CA GLN A 22 34.87 27.49 -7.56
C GLN A 22 35.35 28.77 -6.89
N ARG A 23 34.53 29.36 -6.02
CA ARG A 23 34.83 30.52 -5.21
C ARG A 23 36.05 30.30 -4.31
N LEU A 24 36.11 29.16 -3.62
CA LEU A 24 37.29 28.78 -2.81
C LEU A 24 38.55 28.57 -3.66
N ARG A 25 38.44 27.96 -4.85
CA ARG A 25 39.57 27.72 -5.75
C ARG A 25 40.15 29.01 -6.29
N ASN A 26 39.29 29.98 -6.62
CA ASN A 26 39.67 31.25 -7.21
C ASN A 26 39.98 32.31 -6.15
N LEU A 27 39.80 32.01 -4.85
CA LEU A 27 39.92 32.97 -3.74
C LEU A 27 39.00 34.20 -3.91
N ASP A 28 37.85 34.01 -4.56
CA ASP A 28 36.84 35.05 -4.76
C ASP A 28 36.00 35.20 -3.48
N LEU A 29 36.58 35.87 -2.50
CA LEU A 29 36.07 36.03 -1.15
C LEU A 29 35.81 37.50 -0.86
N ASP A 30 34.77 37.79 -0.07
CA ASP A 30 34.44 39.12 0.41
C ASP A 30 34.42 39.20 1.94
N ARG A 31 34.24 40.39 2.49
CA ARG A 31 34.16 40.58 3.94
C ARG A 31 32.76 40.41 4.53
N GLN A 32 31.78 40.07 3.71
CA GLN A 32 30.37 39.99 4.13
C GLN A 32 29.84 38.56 4.05
N GLN A 33 29.26 38.17 2.93
CA GLN A 33 28.58 36.86 2.77
C GLN A 33 29.55 35.76 2.34
N ASN A 34 30.63 36.09 1.67
CA ASN A 34 31.59 35.12 1.13
C ASN A 34 32.91 35.14 1.89
N GLN A 35 32.90 35.40 3.19
CA GLN A 35 34.07 35.14 4.04
C GLN A 35 34.37 33.63 4.02
N VAL A 36 35.64 33.28 4.07
CA VAL A 36 36.10 31.87 3.97
C VAL A 36 35.36 30.95 4.93
N ASN A 37 35.18 31.33 6.20
CA ASN A 37 34.50 30.52 7.20
C ASN A 37 32.99 30.32 6.88
N ARG A 38 32.36 31.33 6.30
CA ARG A 38 30.94 31.22 5.90
C ARG A 38 30.76 30.33 4.66
N VAL A 39 31.65 30.46 3.68
CA VAL A 39 31.68 29.61 2.49
C VAL A 39 31.92 28.15 2.88
N MET A 40 32.90 27.91 3.75
CA MET A 40 33.20 26.55 4.24
C MET A 40 32.01 25.94 5.00
N ALA A 41 31.42 26.68 5.94
CA ALA A 41 30.30 26.19 6.74
C ALA A 41 29.08 25.89 5.88
N ARG A 42 28.71 26.72 4.91
CA ARG A 42 27.58 26.44 4.02
C ARG A 42 27.89 25.34 3.03
N LEU A 43 29.12 25.17 2.59
CA LEU A 43 29.55 24.06 1.74
C LEU A 43 29.43 22.73 2.50
N GLU A 44 29.95 22.67 3.72
CA GLU A 44 29.81 21.50 4.61
C GLU A 44 28.34 21.15 4.85
N TYR A 45 27.50 22.13 5.20
CA TYR A 45 26.07 21.94 5.38
C TYR A 45 25.39 21.38 4.11
N ARG A 46 25.68 21.96 2.94
CA ARG A 46 25.07 21.54 1.67
C ARG A 46 25.52 20.14 1.26
N LEU A 47 26.82 19.83 1.40
CA LEU A 47 27.37 18.50 1.10
C LEU A 47 26.76 17.44 2.02
N THR A 48 26.76 17.67 3.33
CA THR A 48 26.20 16.75 4.31
C THR A 48 24.72 16.51 4.07
N LYS A 49 23.95 17.58 3.87
CA LYS A 49 22.52 17.48 3.58
C LYS A 49 22.23 16.73 2.28
N SER A 50 23.01 16.97 1.23
CA SER A 50 22.88 16.26 -0.05
C SER A 50 23.26 14.79 0.08
N TYR A 51 24.32 14.49 0.82
CA TYR A 51 24.74 13.13 1.10
C TYR A 51 23.69 12.34 1.87
N LEU A 52 23.23 12.86 3.03
CA LEU A 52 22.20 12.19 3.82
C LEU A 52 20.90 12.00 3.04
N ARG A 53 20.49 13.00 2.25
CA ARG A 53 19.35 12.90 1.35
C ARG A 53 19.54 11.81 0.30
N TYR A 54 20.74 11.73 -0.29
CA TYR A 54 21.06 10.73 -1.30
C TYR A 54 20.98 9.32 -0.71
N VAL A 55 21.68 9.05 0.39
CA VAL A 55 21.75 7.70 0.98
C VAL A 55 20.38 7.23 1.48
N ALA A 56 19.64 8.11 2.16
CA ALA A 56 18.29 7.79 2.60
C ALA A 56 17.33 7.57 1.41
N GLY A 57 17.39 8.43 0.41
CA GLY A 57 16.56 8.34 -0.78
C GLY A 57 16.84 7.11 -1.63
N GLN A 58 18.11 6.70 -1.78
CA GLN A 58 18.45 5.47 -2.50
C GLN A 58 18.02 4.21 -1.75
N ARG A 59 18.16 4.20 -0.42
CA ARG A 59 17.82 3.05 0.41
C ARG A 59 16.31 2.87 0.60
N PHE A 60 15.55 3.97 0.81
CA PHE A 60 14.15 3.91 1.25
C PHE A 60 13.16 4.60 0.29
N GLY A 61 13.66 5.31 -0.73
CA GLY A 61 12.85 6.20 -1.57
C GLY A 61 12.79 7.63 -1.05
N TYR A 62 12.48 8.54 -1.95
CA TYR A 62 12.36 9.98 -1.68
C TYR A 62 10.97 10.39 -1.23
N MET A 63 9.99 9.50 -1.43
CA MET A 63 8.60 9.72 -1.09
C MET A 63 8.11 8.62 -0.15
N ASN A 64 7.36 9.01 0.87
CA ASN A 64 6.73 8.03 1.75
C ASN A 64 5.56 7.34 1.01
N PRO A 65 5.66 6.02 0.71
CA PRO A 65 4.63 5.31 -0.03
C PRO A 65 3.28 5.30 0.67
N ASN A 66 3.25 5.21 2.01
CA ASN A 66 2.02 5.23 2.79
C ASN A 66 1.28 6.56 2.61
N PHE A 67 2.02 7.68 2.55
CA PHE A 67 1.43 9.00 2.32
C PHE A 67 0.88 9.13 0.89
N VAL A 68 1.64 8.70 -0.11
CA VAL A 68 1.26 8.83 -1.52
C VAL A 68 0.10 7.91 -1.86
N LEU A 69 0.23 6.62 -1.55
CA LEU A 69 -0.73 5.60 -1.98
C LEU A 69 -2.07 5.72 -1.24
N ASN A 70 -2.07 6.19 0.00
CA ASN A 70 -3.31 6.45 0.74
C ASN A 70 -4.06 7.73 0.31
N ARG A 71 -3.52 8.49 -0.64
CA ARG A 71 -4.15 9.69 -1.20
C ARG A 71 -4.58 9.56 -2.66
N LEU A 72 -4.51 8.35 -3.21
CA LEU A 72 -4.93 8.10 -4.59
C LEU A 72 -6.44 7.87 -4.74
N ASP A 73 -7.12 7.47 -3.67
CA ASP A 73 -8.55 7.14 -3.72
C ASP A 73 -9.38 8.19 -2.96
N THR A 74 -9.98 9.10 -3.72
CA THR A 74 -10.81 10.17 -3.16
C THR A 74 -12.22 9.69 -2.85
N VAL A 75 -12.79 10.15 -1.73
CA VAL A 75 -14.20 9.96 -1.40
C VAL A 75 -14.97 11.12 -2.02
N ALA A 76 -15.94 10.81 -2.88
CA ALA A 76 -16.82 11.83 -3.44
C ALA A 76 -17.49 12.63 -2.30
N PRO A 77 -17.53 13.97 -2.39
CA PRO A 77 -18.23 14.78 -1.41
C PRO A 77 -19.73 14.43 -1.43
N ASN A 78 -20.38 14.56 -0.29
CA ASN A 78 -21.83 14.44 -0.22
C ASN A 78 -22.44 15.62 -1.00
N PRO A 79 -23.24 15.38 -2.06
CA PRO A 79 -23.81 16.45 -2.88
C PRO A 79 -24.79 17.36 -2.09
N TYR A 80 -25.24 16.91 -0.92
CA TYR A 80 -26.12 17.68 -0.04
C TYR A 80 -25.36 18.43 1.07
N ASP A 81 -24.02 18.35 1.09
CA ASP A 81 -23.22 19.04 2.11
C ASP A 81 -22.95 20.48 1.66
N THR A 82 -23.56 21.43 2.34
CA THR A 82 -23.41 22.87 2.07
C THR A 82 -22.06 23.42 2.55
N ILE A 83 -21.33 22.67 3.36
CA ILE A 83 -20.04 23.07 3.92
C ILE A 83 -18.92 22.48 3.05
N LYS A 84 -18.04 23.33 2.51
CA LYS A 84 -16.81 22.89 1.84
C LYS A 84 -15.89 22.20 2.82
N ARG A 85 -15.88 20.88 2.83
CA ARG A 85 -14.96 20.07 3.63
C ARG A 85 -13.69 19.74 2.83
N PRO A 86 -12.55 19.54 3.52
CA PRO A 86 -11.33 19.03 2.87
C PRO A 86 -11.60 17.71 2.13
N VAL A 87 -10.87 17.50 1.03
CA VAL A 87 -10.92 16.24 0.28
C VAL A 87 -10.59 15.07 1.22
N ARG A 88 -11.50 14.10 1.29
CA ARG A 88 -11.31 12.88 2.07
C ARG A 88 -10.76 11.78 1.18
N PHE A 89 -9.87 10.98 1.73
CA PHE A 89 -9.28 9.83 1.05
C PHE A 89 -9.67 8.54 1.76
N ARG A 90 -9.81 7.46 0.99
CA ARG A 90 -9.83 6.09 1.54
C ARG A 90 -8.38 5.62 1.60
N GLY A 91 -7.87 5.41 2.81
CA GLY A 91 -6.54 4.84 3.02
C GLY A 91 -6.59 3.34 2.77
N LEU A 92 -6.23 2.92 1.55
CA LEU A 92 -6.29 1.51 1.10
C LEU A 92 -4.90 0.85 1.01
N PHE A 93 -3.88 1.48 1.55
CA PHE A 93 -2.52 0.96 1.58
C PHE A 93 -2.06 0.77 3.02
N ASP A 94 -1.90 -0.49 3.43
CA ASP A 94 -1.45 -0.90 4.77
C ASP A 94 -0.30 -1.93 4.63
N VAL A 95 0.78 -1.50 3.98
CA VAL A 95 2.03 -2.26 3.91
C VAL A 95 3.06 -1.57 4.78
N LYS A 96 3.69 -2.31 5.68
CA LYS A 96 4.77 -1.80 6.53
C LYS A 96 6.03 -1.64 5.69
N MET A 97 6.44 -0.39 5.50
CA MET A 97 7.64 -0.03 4.74
C MET A 97 8.82 0.24 5.66
N GLU A 98 10.04 0.00 5.17
CA GLU A 98 11.25 0.49 5.82
C GLU A 98 11.32 2.01 5.67
N HIS A 99 11.81 2.68 6.71
CA HIS A 99 12.07 4.12 6.75
C HIS A 99 13.43 4.37 7.39
N PRO A 100 14.13 5.46 7.02
CA PRO A 100 15.34 5.84 7.72
C PRO A 100 15.02 6.20 9.18
N ASP A 101 15.85 5.73 10.09
CA ASP A 101 15.84 6.04 11.51
C ASP A 101 17.14 6.73 11.94
N ASP A 102 17.23 7.14 13.19
CA ASP A 102 18.42 7.82 13.73
C ASP A 102 19.67 6.94 13.64
N SER A 103 19.54 5.62 13.80
CA SER A 103 20.64 4.67 13.65
C SER A 103 21.21 4.68 12.24
N PHE A 104 20.34 4.70 11.23
CA PHE A 104 20.78 4.79 9.84
C PHE A 104 21.56 6.07 9.55
N PHE A 105 21.06 7.23 10.04
CA PHE A 105 21.75 8.50 9.84
C PHE A 105 23.07 8.58 10.61
N THR A 106 23.14 8.02 11.82
CA THR A 106 24.39 7.92 12.60
C THR A 106 25.43 7.12 11.84
N GLN A 107 25.06 5.92 11.36
CA GLN A 107 25.95 5.08 10.54
C GLN A 107 26.41 5.82 9.26
N ALA A 108 25.50 6.52 8.58
CA ALA A 108 25.85 7.28 7.38
C ALA A 108 26.90 8.35 7.67
N MET A 109 26.78 9.08 8.79
CA MET A 109 27.75 10.10 9.21
C MET A 109 29.10 9.50 9.59
N GLU A 110 29.13 8.40 10.34
CA GLU A 110 30.35 7.69 10.73
C GLU A 110 31.18 7.26 9.50
N ARG A 111 30.52 6.85 8.40
CA ARG A 111 31.20 6.43 7.16
C ARG A 111 32.03 7.55 6.52
N ILE A 112 31.64 8.80 6.69
CA ILE A 112 32.43 9.96 6.21
C ILE A 112 33.76 10.02 6.95
N GLY A 113 33.79 9.80 8.26
CA GLY A 113 35.00 9.82 9.09
C GLY A 113 35.91 8.60 8.92
N MET A 114 35.41 7.49 8.37
CA MET A 114 36.19 6.25 8.17
C MET A 114 36.99 6.17 6.86
N GLY A 115 36.96 7.22 6.05
CA GLY A 115 37.72 7.31 4.80
C GLY A 115 36.95 6.84 3.56
N THR A 116 37.58 7.04 2.41
CA THR A 116 36.95 6.89 1.07
C THR A 116 36.44 5.50 0.78
N ASP A 117 37.18 4.46 1.19
CA ASP A 117 36.77 3.07 0.92
C ASP A 117 35.49 2.68 1.70
N SER A 118 35.41 3.07 2.97
CA SER A 118 34.24 2.85 3.80
C SER A 118 33.02 3.59 3.26
N LEU A 119 33.20 4.86 2.87
CA LEU A 119 32.15 5.66 2.26
C LEU A 119 31.68 5.06 0.93
N THR A 120 32.60 4.62 0.08
CA THR A 120 32.29 3.98 -1.22
C THR A 120 31.51 2.67 -1.03
N ALA A 121 31.92 1.83 -0.07
CA ALA A 121 31.22 0.60 0.25
C ALA A 121 29.78 0.90 0.75
N PHE A 122 29.63 1.89 1.60
CA PHE A 122 28.32 2.31 2.09
C PHE A 122 27.43 2.86 0.95
N LEU A 123 27.96 3.72 0.08
CA LEU A 123 27.23 4.22 -1.09
C LEU A 123 26.78 3.10 -2.03
N LYS A 124 27.54 2.03 -2.17
CA LYS A 124 27.13 0.82 -2.91
C LYS A 124 26.01 0.07 -2.19
N SER A 125 26.09 -0.08 -0.87
CA SER A 125 25.11 -0.85 -0.07
C SER A 125 23.73 -0.22 -0.02
N VAL A 126 23.63 1.10 -0.17
CA VAL A 126 22.32 1.80 -0.18
C VAL A 126 21.61 1.78 -1.54
N GLN A 127 22.26 1.26 -2.58
CA GLN A 127 21.62 1.21 -3.90
C GLN A 127 20.39 0.30 -3.90
N PRO A 128 19.36 0.61 -4.72
CA PRO A 128 18.18 -0.24 -4.83
C PRO A 128 18.52 -1.65 -5.34
N GLU A 129 18.05 -2.67 -4.61
CA GLU A 129 18.27 -4.08 -4.96
C GLU A 129 17.27 -4.60 -5.99
N ASN A 130 16.14 -3.90 -6.18
CA ASN A 130 15.11 -4.29 -7.11
C ASN A 130 15.68 -4.31 -8.56
N PRO A 131 15.62 -5.46 -9.27
CA PRO A 131 16.21 -5.59 -10.61
C PRO A 131 15.61 -4.61 -11.62
N PHE A 132 14.34 -4.24 -11.46
CA PHE A 132 13.69 -3.26 -12.34
C PHE A 132 14.28 -1.85 -12.20
N TYR A 133 14.88 -1.51 -11.05
CA TYR A 133 15.54 -0.22 -10.90
C TYR A 133 16.63 0.02 -11.94
N ARG A 134 17.47 -0.99 -12.17
CA ARG A 134 18.52 -0.95 -13.19
C ARG A 134 17.95 -0.78 -14.60
N VAL A 135 16.92 -1.54 -14.93
CA VAL A 135 16.25 -1.44 -16.24
C VAL A 135 15.68 -0.04 -16.48
N PHE A 136 15.02 0.53 -15.48
CA PHE A 136 14.47 1.88 -15.59
C PHE A 136 15.56 2.95 -15.65
N LYS A 137 16.64 2.81 -14.89
CA LYS A 137 17.80 3.70 -14.95
C LYS A 137 18.46 3.69 -16.34
N GLU A 138 18.67 2.51 -16.92
CA GLU A 138 19.20 2.38 -18.29
C GLU A 138 18.27 3.03 -19.31
N LYS A 139 16.95 2.80 -19.19
CA LYS A 139 15.96 3.42 -20.07
C LYS A 139 15.98 4.94 -19.99
N LEU A 140 16.09 5.49 -18.78
CA LEU A 140 16.21 6.94 -18.55
C LEU A 140 17.46 7.51 -19.25
N ASN A 141 18.59 6.82 -19.10
CA ASN A 141 19.90 7.30 -19.61
C ASN A 141 20.06 7.17 -21.12
N ARG A 142 19.34 6.25 -21.78
CA ARG A 142 19.31 6.15 -23.25
C ARG A 142 18.70 7.40 -23.91
N GLY A 143 17.89 8.16 -23.18
CA GLY A 143 17.21 9.34 -23.72
C GLY A 143 16.07 9.01 -24.70
N GLY A 144 15.64 10.01 -25.45
CA GLY A 144 14.60 9.85 -26.48
C GLY A 144 13.18 9.62 -25.94
N LEU A 145 12.96 9.78 -24.64
CA LEU A 145 11.66 9.59 -24.01
C LEU A 145 10.77 10.84 -24.14
N SER A 146 9.52 10.65 -24.51
CA SER A 146 8.50 11.68 -24.33
C SER A 146 8.35 12.03 -22.85
N LYS A 147 7.78 13.20 -22.54
CA LYS A 147 7.53 13.63 -21.16
C LYS A 147 6.77 12.56 -20.35
N GLY A 148 5.70 11.99 -20.92
CA GLY A 148 4.89 11.00 -20.22
C GLY A 148 5.61 9.66 -19.99
N GLU A 149 6.51 9.26 -20.88
CA GLU A 149 7.35 8.07 -20.68
C GLU A 149 8.42 8.33 -19.63
N ARG A 150 9.07 9.49 -19.68
CA ARG A 150 10.02 9.90 -18.65
C ARG A 150 9.37 9.92 -17.27
N ASP A 151 8.21 10.53 -17.11
CA ASP A 151 7.48 10.57 -15.84
C ASP A 151 7.16 9.16 -15.33
N ARG A 152 6.71 8.25 -16.21
CA ARG A 152 6.48 6.84 -15.85
C ARG A 152 7.75 6.12 -15.41
N VAL A 153 8.86 6.35 -16.08
CA VAL A 153 10.16 5.78 -15.71
C VAL A 153 10.58 6.28 -14.33
N LEU A 154 10.52 7.60 -14.07
CA LEU A 154 10.88 8.20 -12.79
C LEU A 154 10.01 7.68 -11.63
N VAL A 155 8.69 7.58 -11.83
CA VAL A 155 7.78 7.02 -10.83
C VAL A 155 8.12 5.57 -10.52
N ASN A 156 8.43 4.75 -11.53
CA ASN A 156 8.78 3.35 -11.30
C ASN A 156 10.18 3.19 -10.69
N MET A 157 11.13 4.05 -11.02
CA MET A 157 12.41 4.12 -10.30
C MET A 157 12.21 4.43 -8.82
N GLU A 158 11.34 5.38 -8.50
CA GLU A 158 11.02 5.71 -7.11
C GLU A 158 10.38 4.50 -6.39
N ARG A 159 9.38 3.87 -7.01
CA ARG A 159 8.74 2.67 -6.46
C ARG A 159 9.71 1.49 -6.27
N SER A 160 10.71 1.39 -7.12
CA SER A 160 11.74 0.35 -7.03
C SER A 160 12.74 0.56 -5.87
N ARG A 161 12.76 1.74 -5.25
CA ARG A 161 13.52 2.04 -4.03
C ARG A 161 12.78 1.62 -2.77
N TRP A 162 11.45 1.52 -2.81
CA TRP A 162 10.66 1.19 -1.64
C TRP A 162 10.90 -0.23 -1.17
N ARG A 163 11.15 -0.40 0.12
CA ARG A 163 11.39 -1.70 0.75
C ARG A 163 10.32 -1.99 1.77
N GLN A 164 9.78 -3.19 1.69
CA GLN A 164 8.84 -3.69 2.70
C GLN A 164 9.64 -4.25 3.88
N LYS A 165 9.17 -3.99 5.11
CA LYS A 165 9.78 -4.57 6.32
C LYS A 165 9.74 -6.09 6.32
N ASP A 166 8.67 -6.65 5.75
CA ASP A 166 8.49 -8.09 5.59
C ASP A 166 8.27 -8.36 4.10
N ASN A 167 9.33 -8.80 3.44
CA ASN A 167 9.30 -9.09 2.02
C ASN A 167 8.93 -10.55 1.79
N ILE A 168 7.94 -10.80 0.93
CA ILE A 168 7.50 -12.16 0.59
C ILE A 168 8.62 -13.07 0.09
N TRP A 169 9.64 -12.50 -0.58
CA TRP A 169 10.79 -13.26 -1.08
C TRP A 169 11.67 -13.86 0.02
N ASN A 170 11.49 -13.42 1.27
CA ASN A 170 12.20 -13.98 2.43
C ASN A 170 11.47 -15.20 3.03
N HIS A 171 10.31 -15.59 2.46
CA HIS A 171 9.49 -16.69 2.92
C HIS A 171 9.47 -17.84 1.91
N GLN A 172 9.56 -19.09 2.40
CA GLN A 172 9.41 -20.27 1.57
C GLN A 172 7.97 -20.43 1.07
N LYS A 173 6.99 -20.09 1.93
CA LYS A 173 5.55 -20.18 1.63
C LYS A 173 4.93 -18.79 1.66
N TYR A 174 4.31 -18.42 0.55
CA TYR A 174 3.62 -17.14 0.47
C TYR A 174 2.47 -17.15 -0.53
N VAL A 175 1.56 -16.20 -0.39
CA VAL A 175 0.45 -15.96 -1.31
C VAL A 175 0.56 -14.54 -1.86
N VAL A 176 0.58 -14.41 -3.17
CA VAL A 176 0.52 -13.12 -3.88
C VAL A 176 -0.84 -12.97 -4.54
N VAL A 177 -1.51 -11.86 -4.25
CA VAL A 177 -2.75 -11.46 -4.93
C VAL A 177 -2.46 -10.30 -5.86
N ASN A 178 -2.42 -10.58 -7.16
CA ASN A 178 -2.32 -9.57 -8.21
C ASN A 178 -3.73 -9.09 -8.57
N ILE A 179 -4.17 -8.02 -7.90
CA ILE A 179 -5.53 -7.47 -8.07
C ILE A 179 -5.79 -7.03 -9.53
N PRO A 180 -4.91 -6.26 -10.20
CA PRO A 180 -5.12 -5.86 -11.59
C PRO A 180 -5.23 -7.04 -12.58
N ALA A 181 -4.53 -8.13 -12.33
CA ALA A 181 -4.59 -9.33 -13.15
C ALA A 181 -5.71 -10.29 -12.75
N TYR A 182 -6.42 -10.01 -11.67
CA TYR A 182 -7.41 -10.92 -11.09
C TYR A 182 -6.86 -12.32 -10.83
N GLN A 183 -5.65 -12.41 -10.29
CA GLN A 183 -4.92 -13.65 -10.11
C GLN A 183 -4.36 -13.78 -8.70
N LEU A 184 -4.38 -14.98 -8.16
CA LEU A 184 -3.69 -15.36 -6.94
C LEU A 184 -2.66 -16.42 -7.29
N MET A 185 -1.48 -16.31 -6.71
CA MET A 185 -0.43 -17.32 -6.73
C MET A 185 -0.12 -17.74 -5.29
N ALA A 186 -0.19 -19.01 -5.00
CA ALA A 186 0.27 -19.60 -3.76
C ALA A 186 1.55 -20.39 -4.05
N VAL A 187 2.63 -20.05 -3.37
CA VAL A 187 3.97 -20.60 -3.60
C VAL A 187 4.43 -21.35 -2.35
N ASP A 188 5.00 -22.54 -2.56
CA ASP A 188 5.69 -23.32 -1.54
C ASP A 188 7.03 -23.84 -2.12
N GLY A 189 8.11 -23.13 -1.88
CA GLY A 189 9.40 -23.43 -2.47
C GLY A 189 9.35 -23.36 -4.01
N GLN A 190 9.43 -24.52 -4.67
CA GLN A 190 9.35 -24.64 -6.14
C GLN A 190 7.92 -24.83 -6.64
N ASP A 191 6.99 -25.19 -5.78
CA ASP A 191 5.61 -25.44 -6.16
C ASP A 191 4.81 -24.13 -6.22
N THR A 192 4.05 -23.96 -7.31
CA THR A 192 3.20 -22.77 -7.49
C THR A 192 1.81 -23.19 -7.93
N LEU A 193 0.82 -22.81 -7.13
CA LEU A 193 -0.60 -22.92 -7.50
C LEU A 193 -1.12 -21.55 -7.93
N THR A 194 -1.63 -21.46 -9.14
CA THR A 194 -2.22 -20.23 -9.69
C THR A 194 -3.72 -20.39 -9.84
N MET A 195 -4.48 -19.35 -9.48
CA MET A 195 -5.93 -19.36 -9.62
C MET A 195 -6.49 -17.99 -9.99
N ARG A 196 -7.63 -18.00 -10.67
CA ARG A 196 -8.43 -16.79 -10.94
C ARG A 196 -9.13 -16.35 -9.67
N ILE A 197 -9.27 -15.06 -9.47
CA ILE A 197 -9.93 -14.49 -8.30
C ILE A 197 -10.99 -13.46 -8.69
N GLY A 198 -11.96 -13.26 -7.78
CA GLY A 198 -12.78 -12.06 -7.72
C GLY A 198 -12.30 -11.17 -6.58
N CYS A 199 -12.27 -9.87 -6.78
CA CYS A 199 -11.84 -8.88 -5.80
C CYS A 199 -12.89 -7.78 -5.58
N GLY A 200 -12.57 -6.76 -4.80
CA GLY A 200 -13.42 -5.61 -4.54
C GLY A 200 -13.76 -4.83 -5.82
N SER A 201 -15.01 -4.36 -5.89
CA SER A 201 -15.44 -3.48 -6.97
C SER A 201 -14.76 -2.10 -6.89
N LEU A 202 -14.89 -1.27 -7.93
CA LEU A 202 -14.35 0.10 -7.91
C LEU A 202 -14.92 0.96 -6.76
N LYS A 203 -16.13 0.65 -6.28
CA LYS A 203 -16.73 1.34 -5.13
C LYS A 203 -16.24 0.83 -3.78
N THR A 204 -15.83 -0.43 -3.71
CA THR A 204 -15.42 -1.15 -2.51
C THR A 204 -14.11 -1.89 -2.77
N LYS A 205 -13.07 -1.13 -3.11
CA LYS A 205 -11.78 -1.68 -3.56
C LYS A 205 -11.13 -2.57 -2.52
N THR A 206 -10.47 -3.63 -2.97
CA THR A 206 -9.57 -4.42 -2.14
C THR A 206 -8.37 -3.57 -1.73
N PRO A 207 -8.02 -3.50 -0.44
CA PRO A 207 -6.84 -2.79 0.01
C PRO A 207 -5.55 -3.50 -0.41
N LEU A 208 -4.48 -2.73 -0.54
CA LEU A 208 -3.11 -3.23 -0.67
C LEU A 208 -2.54 -3.41 0.74
N LEU A 209 -2.25 -4.64 1.11
CA LEU A 209 -1.76 -4.97 2.45
C LEU A 209 -0.78 -6.14 2.40
N ASN A 210 0.00 -6.28 3.47
CA ASN A 210 0.83 -7.43 3.76
C ASN A 210 0.45 -7.98 5.13
N SER A 211 0.24 -9.29 5.23
CA SER A 211 -0.16 -9.96 6.48
C SER A 211 0.15 -11.45 6.42
N HIS A 212 -0.04 -12.15 7.54
CA HIS A 212 0.18 -13.60 7.66
C HIS A 212 -1.14 -14.33 7.87
N ILE A 213 -1.37 -15.40 7.10
CA ILE A 213 -2.51 -16.29 7.31
C ILE A 213 -2.31 -17.01 8.64
N LYS A 214 -3.25 -16.77 9.56
CA LYS A 214 -3.20 -17.33 10.92
C LYS A 214 -4.13 -18.53 11.13
N ARG A 215 -5.23 -18.54 10.39
CA ARG A 215 -6.27 -19.55 10.59
C ARG A 215 -7.05 -19.81 9.30
N MET A 216 -7.48 -21.04 9.16
CA MET A 216 -8.39 -21.49 8.13
C MET A 216 -9.64 -22.06 8.79
N ASP A 217 -10.82 -21.55 8.43
CA ASP A 217 -12.09 -22.06 8.92
C ASP A 217 -12.77 -22.85 7.78
N ILE A 218 -13.18 -24.09 8.06
CA ILE A 218 -13.92 -24.95 7.14
C ILE A 218 -15.40 -24.79 7.45
N ASN A 219 -16.23 -24.73 6.41
CA ASN A 219 -17.68 -24.56 6.50
C ASN A 219 -18.09 -23.37 7.38
N PRO A 220 -17.57 -22.15 7.10
CA PRO A 220 -17.73 -21.01 7.97
C PRO A 220 -19.17 -20.50 8.02
N LYS A 221 -19.58 -19.97 9.18
CA LYS A 221 -20.71 -19.05 9.26
C LYS A 221 -20.28 -17.68 8.80
N TRP A 222 -21.10 -16.99 8.01
CA TRP A 222 -20.83 -15.62 7.59
C TRP A 222 -21.57 -14.62 8.47
N PHE A 223 -20.85 -13.94 9.31
CA PHE A 223 -21.36 -12.78 10.04
C PHE A 223 -21.40 -11.60 9.09
N VAL A 224 -22.60 -11.21 8.69
CA VAL A 224 -22.77 -10.17 7.67
C VAL A 224 -22.30 -8.82 8.20
N PRO A 225 -21.39 -8.13 7.49
CA PRO A 225 -20.94 -6.80 7.88
C PRO A 225 -22.09 -5.80 7.98
N ARG A 226 -22.00 -4.89 8.96
CA ARG A 226 -23.07 -3.90 9.20
C ARG A 226 -23.40 -3.06 7.97
N SER A 227 -22.39 -2.69 7.17
CA SER A 227 -22.60 -1.95 5.92
C SER A 227 -23.52 -2.70 4.96
N ILE A 228 -23.34 -4.02 4.81
CA ILE A 228 -24.19 -4.85 3.95
C ILE A 228 -25.59 -4.98 4.55
N ILE A 229 -25.71 -5.14 5.88
CA ILE A 229 -27.03 -5.17 6.54
C ILE A 229 -27.80 -3.87 6.23
N LEU A 230 -27.17 -2.72 6.40
CA LEU A 230 -27.80 -1.41 6.20
C LEU A 230 -28.19 -1.14 4.75
N HIS A 231 -27.30 -1.45 3.80
CA HIS A 231 -27.51 -1.09 2.39
C HIS A 231 -28.35 -2.12 1.63
N ASP A 232 -28.17 -3.41 1.94
CA ASP A 232 -28.76 -4.49 1.13
C ASP A 232 -29.87 -5.25 1.82
N MET A 233 -29.83 -5.43 3.16
CA MET A 233 -30.70 -6.35 3.86
C MET A 233 -31.83 -5.68 4.65
N ALA A 234 -31.61 -4.51 5.22
CA ALA A 234 -32.60 -3.83 6.08
C ALA A 234 -33.93 -3.55 5.37
N ARG A 235 -33.92 -3.40 4.05
CA ARG A 235 -35.14 -3.25 3.23
C ARG A 235 -36.00 -4.49 3.16
N HIS A 236 -35.46 -5.66 3.49
CA HIS A 236 -36.14 -6.95 3.49
C HIS A 236 -36.64 -7.35 4.89
N ALA A 237 -36.51 -6.45 5.88
CA ALA A 237 -37.14 -6.66 7.19
C ALA A 237 -38.66 -6.87 7.03
N GLY A 238 -39.22 -7.77 7.79
CA GLY A 238 -40.65 -8.18 7.63
C GLY A 238 -40.91 -9.21 6.53
N ASN A 239 -39.87 -9.65 5.82
CA ASN A 239 -39.95 -10.73 4.84
C ASN A 239 -39.12 -11.95 5.30
N PRO A 240 -39.67 -12.87 6.13
CA PRO A 240 -38.97 -14.06 6.60
C PRO A 240 -38.44 -14.94 5.46
N GLY A 241 -39.19 -15.04 4.36
CA GLY A 241 -38.81 -15.83 3.19
C GLY A 241 -37.50 -15.39 2.54
N TYR A 242 -37.19 -14.08 2.56
CA TYR A 242 -35.93 -13.58 2.07
C TYR A 242 -34.74 -14.16 2.84
N PHE A 243 -34.85 -14.22 4.16
CA PHE A 243 -33.81 -14.73 5.05
C PHE A 243 -33.68 -16.24 4.97
N LEU A 244 -34.81 -16.95 5.02
CA LEU A 244 -34.84 -18.41 4.95
C LEU A 244 -34.28 -18.95 3.64
N ALA A 245 -34.72 -18.41 2.51
CA ALA A 245 -34.24 -18.84 1.19
C ALA A 245 -32.73 -18.71 0.99
N ARG A 246 -32.08 -17.86 1.79
CA ARG A 246 -30.61 -17.61 1.76
C ARG A 246 -29.88 -18.18 2.96
N ASN A 247 -30.55 -18.97 3.77
CA ASN A 247 -30.02 -19.58 4.98
C ASN A 247 -29.46 -18.55 5.99
N TYR A 248 -30.12 -17.37 6.07
CA TYR A 248 -29.83 -16.37 7.08
C TYR A 248 -30.67 -16.59 8.34
N TYR A 249 -30.08 -16.20 9.47
CA TYR A 249 -30.81 -15.97 10.71
C TYR A 249 -30.42 -14.63 11.32
N VAL A 250 -31.29 -14.07 12.13
CA VAL A 250 -31.03 -12.84 12.88
C VAL A 250 -30.77 -13.22 14.33
N ARG A 251 -29.75 -12.63 14.94
CA ARG A 251 -29.43 -12.86 16.35
C ARG A 251 -29.31 -11.54 17.11
N ASP A 252 -29.62 -11.56 18.39
CA ASP A 252 -29.22 -10.52 19.31
C ASP A 252 -27.69 -10.56 19.46
N VAL A 253 -27.02 -9.41 19.34
CA VAL A 253 -25.55 -9.32 19.37
C VAL A 253 -25.03 -9.57 20.80
N LYS A 254 -25.80 -9.16 21.82
CA LYS A 254 -25.42 -9.25 23.22
C LYS A 254 -25.60 -10.65 23.81
N THR A 255 -26.75 -11.29 23.56
CA THR A 255 -27.05 -12.63 24.09
C THR A 255 -26.62 -13.75 23.14
N GLY A 256 -26.50 -13.47 21.84
CA GLY A 256 -26.21 -14.47 20.82
C GLY A 256 -27.43 -15.28 20.38
N GLU A 257 -28.60 -15.10 21.00
CA GLU A 257 -29.82 -15.84 20.72
C GLU A 257 -30.42 -15.51 19.37
N GLU A 258 -30.96 -16.50 18.70
CA GLU A 258 -31.65 -16.32 17.43
C GLU A 258 -33.02 -15.68 17.66
N VAL A 259 -33.38 -14.75 16.79
CA VAL A 259 -34.65 -14.03 16.80
C VAL A 259 -35.58 -14.64 15.78
N ASP A 260 -36.86 -14.83 16.15
CA ASP A 260 -37.88 -15.21 15.20
C ASP A 260 -37.96 -14.22 14.03
N LEU A 261 -37.75 -14.72 12.81
CA LEU A 261 -37.70 -13.90 11.59
C LEU A 261 -39.01 -13.16 11.31
N HIS A 262 -40.15 -13.63 11.82
CA HIS A 262 -41.44 -12.94 11.71
C HIS A 262 -41.50 -11.67 12.56
N ARG A 263 -40.63 -11.55 13.57
CA ARG A 263 -40.52 -10.39 14.47
C ARG A 263 -39.43 -9.40 14.07
N VAL A 264 -38.63 -9.70 13.03
CA VAL A 264 -37.52 -8.86 12.58
C VAL A 264 -38.04 -7.60 11.91
N THR A 265 -37.76 -6.46 12.51
CA THR A 265 -38.12 -5.14 11.98
C THR A 265 -36.89 -4.44 11.39
N ARG A 266 -37.14 -3.43 10.54
CA ARG A 266 -36.05 -2.57 10.01
C ARG A 266 -35.34 -1.84 11.14
N ALA A 267 -36.05 -1.36 12.15
CA ALA A 267 -35.47 -0.71 13.31
C ALA A 267 -34.48 -1.62 14.04
N MET A 268 -34.80 -2.91 14.22
CA MET A 268 -33.86 -3.89 14.80
C MET A 268 -32.59 -4.03 13.99
N LEU A 269 -32.68 -4.21 12.67
CA LEU A 269 -31.50 -4.37 11.80
C LEU A 269 -30.63 -3.07 11.72
N VAL A 270 -31.26 -1.90 11.84
CA VAL A 270 -30.56 -0.61 11.80
C VAL A 270 -29.96 -0.22 13.16
N SER A 271 -30.50 -0.68 14.28
CA SER A 271 -30.04 -0.33 15.63
C SER A 271 -28.57 -0.79 15.92
N GLY A 272 -28.16 -1.92 15.33
CA GLY A 272 -26.87 -2.56 15.62
C GLY A 272 -26.92 -3.52 16.82
N ALA A 273 -28.03 -3.58 17.54
CA ALA A 273 -28.25 -4.57 18.58
C ALA A 273 -28.48 -5.98 18.01
N TYR A 274 -28.85 -6.06 16.73
CA TYR A 274 -29.10 -7.30 16.03
C TYR A 274 -28.16 -7.47 14.84
N GLY A 275 -27.65 -8.68 14.68
CA GLY A 275 -26.76 -9.07 13.57
C GLY A 275 -27.42 -10.10 12.67
N VAL A 276 -27.08 -10.10 11.40
CA VAL A 276 -27.48 -11.14 10.44
C VAL A 276 -26.33 -12.10 10.25
N VAL A 277 -26.62 -13.39 10.27
CA VAL A 277 -25.62 -14.45 10.08
C VAL A 277 -26.13 -15.43 9.04
N GLN A 278 -25.30 -15.77 8.07
CA GLN A 278 -25.56 -16.89 7.15
C GLN A 278 -24.95 -18.15 7.73
N ARG A 279 -25.77 -19.22 7.79
CA ARG A 279 -25.32 -20.54 8.25
C ARG A 279 -24.30 -21.09 7.26
N GLY A 280 -23.37 -21.93 7.76
CA GLY A 280 -22.46 -22.68 6.90
C GLY A 280 -23.20 -23.63 5.97
N GLY A 281 -22.51 -24.14 4.95
CA GLY A 281 -23.06 -25.11 4.00
C GLY A 281 -23.32 -24.56 2.61
N LYS A 282 -24.15 -25.30 1.84
CA LYS A 282 -24.42 -24.96 0.44
C LYS A 282 -25.06 -23.57 0.34
N GLY A 283 -24.55 -22.77 -0.58
CA GLY A 283 -25.03 -21.39 -0.82
C GLY A 283 -24.45 -20.32 0.09
N ASN A 284 -23.58 -20.67 1.04
CA ASN A 284 -22.91 -19.67 1.87
C ASN A 284 -22.02 -18.76 1.02
N ALA A 285 -22.08 -17.45 1.26
CA ALA A 285 -21.34 -16.46 0.49
C ALA A 285 -19.80 -16.60 0.62
N LEU A 286 -19.33 -17.12 1.76
CA LEU A 286 -17.92 -17.43 2.01
C LEU A 286 -17.47 -18.79 1.42
N GLY A 287 -18.41 -19.53 0.80
CA GLY A 287 -18.12 -20.87 0.30
C GLY A 287 -17.82 -21.88 1.40
N ARG A 288 -16.89 -22.80 1.11
CA ARG A 288 -16.55 -23.90 2.01
C ARG A 288 -15.38 -23.61 2.92
N ILE A 289 -14.58 -22.55 2.62
CA ILE A 289 -13.33 -22.27 3.32
C ILE A 289 -13.06 -20.76 3.35
N ILE A 290 -12.48 -20.30 4.46
CA ILE A 290 -11.99 -18.93 4.64
C ILE A 290 -10.59 -18.97 5.27
N PHE A 291 -9.68 -18.16 4.75
CA PHE A 291 -8.36 -17.93 5.33
C PHE A 291 -8.37 -16.56 6.00
N ARG A 292 -8.07 -16.56 7.29
CA ARG A 292 -8.06 -15.36 8.13
C ARG A 292 -6.65 -14.88 8.38
N PHE A 293 -6.48 -13.57 8.26
CA PHE A 293 -5.25 -12.83 8.56
C PHE A 293 -5.62 -11.47 9.18
N ASP A 294 -4.70 -10.93 9.96
CA ASP A 294 -4.94 -9.65 10.61
C ASP A 294 -4.88 -8.50 9.59
N ASN A 295 -5.88 -7.64 9.64
CA ASN A 295 -5.93 -6.42 8.85
C ASN A 295 -6.99 -5.45 9.41
N ASN A 296 -6.84 -4.16 9.09
CA ASN A 296 -7.74 -3.11 9.53
C ASN A 296 -8.99 -2.94 8.64
N PHE A 297 -9.15 -3.76 7.59
CA PHE A 297 -10.19 -3.59 6.57
C PHE A 297 -11.28 -4.65 6.63
N SER A 298 -11.17 -5.62 7.53
CA SER A 298 -12.09 -6.78 7.62
C SER A 298 -12.20 -7.54 6.30
N VAL A 299 -11.09 -7.71 5.57
CA VAL A 299 -11.02 -8.48 4.34
C VAL A 299 -10.37 -9.85 4.58
N TYR A 300 -10.75 -10.83 3.75
CA TYR A 300 -10.32 -12.22 3.86
C TYR A 300 -10.08 -12.81 2.47
N LEU A 301 -9.37 -13.93 2.42
CA LEU A 301 -9.40 -14.85 1.27
C LEU A 301 -10.44 -15.91 1.58
N HIS A 302 -11.37 -16.15 0.66
CA HIS A 302 -12.43 -17.14 0.89
C HIS A 302 -12.98 -17.75 -0.40
N ASP A 303 -13.53 -18.95 -0.32
CA ASP A 303 -14.27 -19.60 -1.39
C ASP A 303 -15.58 -18.82 -1.68
N THR A 304 -16.33 -19.23 -2.67
CA THR A 304 -17.63 -18.64 -3.03
C THR A 304 -18.58 -19.68 -3.59
N SER A 305 -19.86 -19.52 -3.27
CA SER A 305 -20.94 -20.27 -3.93
C SER A 305 -21.22 -19.79 -5.37
N SER A 306 -20.82 -18.54 -5.68
CA SER A 306 -21.04 -17.90 -7.00
C SER A 306 -19.85 -18.13 -7.93
N ARG A 307 -19.59 -19.37 -8.34
CA ARG A 307 -18.41 -19.73 -9.13
C ARG A 307 -18.37 -19.13 -10.54
N GLY A 308 -19.51 -18.77 -11.11
CA GLY A 308 -19.57 -18.08 -12.41
C GLY A 308 -18.85 -16.72 -12.44
N VAL A 309 -18.43 -16.17 -11.28
CA VAL A 309 -17.60 -14.98 -11.22
C VAL A 309 -16.23 -15.20 -11.90
N PHE A 310 -15.71 -16.41 -11.83
CA PHE A 310 -14.39 -16.73 -12.36
C PHE A 310 -14.35 -16.80 -13.89
N GLU A 311 -15.51 -16.91 -14.55
CA GLU A 311 -15.62 -16.92 -16.02
C GLU A 311 -15.68 -15.51 -16.62
N ARG A 312 -15.86 -14.49 -15.80
CA ARG A 312 -15.93 -13.11 -16.28
C ARG A 312 -14.54 -12.54 -16.52
N GLU A 313 -14.44 -11.58 -17.44
CA GLU A 313 -13.25 -10.74 -17.59
C GLU A 313 -13.13 -9.78 -16.41
N GLU A 314 -14.17 -8.99 -16.14
CA GLU A 314 -14.27 -8.09 -15.00
C GLU A 314 -14.73 -8.84 -13.75
N ARG A 315 -13.80 -9.00 -12.81
CA ARG A 315 -14.05 -9.74 -11.55
C ARG A 315 -14.02 -8.85 -10.29
N GLY A 316 -14.20 -7.54 -10.47
CA GLY A 316 -14.38 -6.58 -9.38
C GLY A 316 -15.80 -6.61 -8.83
N VAL A 317 -16.14 -7.63 -8.02
CA VAL A 317 -17.53 -7.96 -7.64
C VAL A 317 -17.76 -8.06 -6.14
N SER A 318 -16.72 -7.95 -5.31
CA SER A 318 -16.85 -8.09 -3.86
C SER A 318 -16.87 -6.73 -3.14
N HIS A 319 -17.08 -6.78 -1.83
CA HIS A 319 -16.96 -5.63 -0.93
C HIS A 319 -15.54 -5.45 -0.35
N GLY A 320 -14.53 -5.98 -1.04
CA GLY A 320 -13.12 -5.88 -0.67
C GLY A 320 -12.42 -7.22 -0.47
N CYS A 321 -13.12 -8.28 -0.07
CA CYS A 321 -12.56 -9.61 0.07
C CYS A 321 -12.14 -10.22 -1.26
N ILE A 322 -11.23 -11.18 -1.21
CA ILE A 322 -10.75 -11.96 -2.36
C ILE A 322 -11.49 -13.31 -2.38
N ARG A 323 -12.14 -13.57 -3.49
CA ARG A 323 -12.84 -14.85 -3.76
C ARG A 323 -11.97 -15.72 -4.62
#